data_002d7ba3da812cf96dd0e9f811d7a6ee
#
_entry.id   002d7ba3da812cf96dd0e9f811d7a6ee
#
_cell.length_a   1.000
_cell.length_b   1.000
_cell.length_c   1.000
_cell.angle_alpha   90.00
_cell.angle_beta   90.00
_cell.angle_gamma   90.00
#
_symmetry.space_group_name_H-M   'P 1'
#
loop_
_entity.id
_entity.type
_entity.pdbx_description
1 polymer ?
#
loop_
_entity_poly.entity_id
_entity_poly.type
_entity_poly.pdbx_seq_one_letter_code
_entity_poly.pdbx_strand_id
1 'polypeptide(L)'
;RGLGDVYKRQVINIDAMGNTYGKTKDLIVVGKGNSNLDQVLEFAAKQDRKYLVPNPSPEKGFYYRSDHFPFAKNGIPSLYVGGGVDVVGKGKDFGLKMQNRYNSDFYHQVGDEILDDWDFAGTEQDARILFRVGYAISQHTEWPQWSEGNEFRATREKMLSKLD
;
A
#
# COMPACT_ATOMS: atom_id res chain seq x y z
N ARG A 1 27.19 4.13 -2.44
CA ARG A 1 26.13 3.31 -3.09
C ARG A 1 25.78 2.24 -2.09
N GLY A 2 24.55 2.27 -1.53
CA GLY A 2 24.07 1.24 -0.62
C GLY A 2 24.11 -0.15 -1.27
N LEU A 3 23.90 -1.17 -0.45
CA LEU A 3 23.71 -2.56 -0.91
C LEU A 3 22.80 -2.55 -2.12
N GLY A 4 23.24 -3.12 -3.22
CA GLY A 4 22.52 -3.13 -4.50
C GLY A 4 21.13 -3.75 -4.36
N ASP A 5 20.31 -3.63 -5.37
CA ASP A 5 18.92 -4.11 -5.39
C ASP A 5 18.77 -5.60 -5.05
N VAL A 6 19.84 -6.37 -5.24
CA VAL A 6 19.95 -7.80 -4.91
C VAL A 6 19.61 -8.10 -3.45
N TYR A 7 19.91 -7.19 -2.52
CA TYR A 7 19.65 -7.40 -1.08
C TYR A 7 18.32 -6.85 -0.60
N LYS A 8 17.56 -6.18 -1.46
CA LYS A 8 16.23 -5.67 -1.12
C LYS A 8 15.20 -6.77 -1.24
N ARG A 9 14.54 -7.09 -0.13
CA ARG A 9 13.51 -8.13 -0.12
C ARG A 9 12.21 -7.64 -0.74
N GLN A 10 11.77 -6.44 -0.36
CA GLN A 10 10.51 -5.83 -0.78
C GLN A 10 10.55 -4.31 -0.59
N VAL A 11 9.54 -3.64 -1.12
CA VAL A 11 9.20 -2.25 -0.82
C VAL A 11 7.79 -2.19 -0.24
N ILE A 12 7.62 -1.43 0.82
CA ILE A 12 6.31 -1.02 1.33
C ILE A 12 6.19 0.47 1.04
N ASN A 13 5.33 0.81 0.08
CA ASN A 13 5.09 2.18 -0.31
C ASN A 13 3.97 2.78 0.55
N ILE A 14 4.31 3.84 1.24
CA ILE A 14 3.41 4.59 2.10
C ILE A 14 3.22 5.96 1.47
N ASP A 15 2.43 5.99 0.40
CA ASP A 15 2.10 7.20 -0.32
C ASP A 15 0.62 7.53 -0.08
N ALA A 16 0.33 8.74 0.34
CA ALA A 16 -1.02 9.25 0.55
C ALA A 16 -1.89 8.34 1.46
N MET A 17 -1.35 7.85 2.56
CA MET A 17 -2.15 7.17 3.60
C MET A 17 -3.16 8.11 4.28
N GLY A 18 -3.38 9.28 3.71
CA GLY A 18 -4.13 10.39 4.24
C GLY A 18 -5.63 10.17 4.39
N ASN A 19 -6.01 9.11 5.09
CA ASN A 19 -7.35 8.96 5.61
C ASN A 19 -7.52 9.88 6.82
N THR A 20 -8.00 11.09 6.56
CA THR A 20 -8.22 12.14 7.56
C THR A 20 -9.63 12.14 8.15
N TYR A 21 -10.39 11.07 7.92
CA TYR A 21 -11.81 10.97 8.32
C TYR A 21 -12.11 9.80 9.25
N GLY A 22 -11.06 9.29 9.91
CA GLY A 22 -11.16 8.25 10.95
C GLY A 22 -10.92 6.83 10.43
N LYS A 23 -11.18 5.85 11.28
CA LYS A 23 -10.94 4.43 10.99
C LYS A 23 -11.85 3.89 9.90
N THR A 24 -11.28 3.05 9.02
CA THR A 24 -12.03 2.34 7.98
C THR A 24 -11.97 0.83 8.19
N LYS A 25 -12.93 0.12 7.61
CA LYS A 25 -12.97 -1.36 7.62
C LYS A 25 -12.19 -1.97 6.46
N ASP A 26 -11.84 -1.17 5.48
CA ASP A 26 -11.14 -1.59 4.27
C ASP A 26 -9.76 -0.95 4.14
N LEU A 27 -8.91 -1.58 3.34
CA LEU A 27 -7.65 -1.05 2.83
C LEU A 27 -7.64 -1.20 1.31
N ILE A 28 -7.26 -0.16 0.59
CA ILE A 28 -7.13 -0.19 -0.86
C ILE A 28 -5.72 -0.66 -1.21
N VAL A 29 -5.62 -1.73 -2.01
CA VAL A 29 -4.33 -2.23 -2.49
C VAL A 29 -4.20 -1.91 -3.97
N VAL A 30 -3.24 -1.04 -4.29
CA VAL A 30 -2.91 -0.70 -5.68
C VAL A 30 -1.99 -1.78 -6.23
N GLY A 31 -2.47 -2.51 -7.26
CA GLY A 31 -1.79 -3.71 -7.76
C GLY A 31 -2.09 -4.97 -6.95
N LYS A 32 -3.29 -5.07 -6.37
CA LYS A 32 -3.73 -6.28 -5.65
C LYS A 32 -3.63 -7.51 -6.55
N GLY A 33 -2.98 -8.57 -6.04
CA GLY A 33 -2.71 -9.80 -6.77
C GLY A 33 -1.32 -9.87 -7.41
N ASN A 34 -0.54 -8.79 -7.36
CA ASN A 34 0.78 -8.74 -8.00
C ASN A 34 1.84 -9.59 -7.29
N SER A 35 1.74 -9.77 -5.99
CA SER A 35 2.74 -10.50 -5.20
C SER A 35 2.14 -11.19 -3.97
N ASN A 36 2.89 -12.11 -3.37
CA ASN A 36 2.51 -12.74 -2.11
C ASN A 36 2.56 -11.80 -0.89
N LEU A 37 3.00 -10.57 -1.05
CA LEU A 37 2.89 -9.53 -0.01
C LEU A 37 1.44 -9.26 0.39
N ASP A 38 0.49 -9.44 -0.53
CA ASP A 38 -0.94 -9.31 -0.24
C ASP A 38 -1.41 -10.27 0.85
N GLN A 39 -0.86 -11.49 0.90
CA GLN A 39 -1.21 -12.48 1.93
C GLN A 39 -0.71 -12.04 3.32
N VAL A 40 0.49 -11.47 3.38
CA VAL A 40 1.06 -10.94 4.61
C VAL A 40 0.25 -9.72 5.09
N LEU A 41 -0.13 -8.84 4.15
CA LEU A 41 -0.99 -7.69 4.44
C LEU A 41 -2.37 -8.13 4.94
N GLU A 42 -2.98 -9.12 4.29
CA GLU A 42 -4.30 -9.62 4.69
C GLU A 42 -4.28 -10.19 6.11
N PHE A 43 -3.24 -10.97 6.45
CA PHE A 43 -3.06 -11.48 7.80
C PHE A 43 -2.92 -10.36 8.83
N ALA A 44 -2.11 -9.33 8.53
CA ALA A 44 -1.92 -8.17 9.41
C ALA A 44 -3.21 -7.32 9.54
N ALA A 45 -3.93 -7.11 8.45
CA ALA A 45 -5.16 -6.32 8.41
C ALA A 45 -6.31 -6.98 9.19
N LYS A 46 -6.42 -8.31 9.13
CA LYS A 46 -7.44 -9.08 9.88
C LYS A 46 -7.33 -8.89 11.40
N GLN A 47 -6.15 -8.62 11.93
CA GLN A 47 -5.97 -8.34 13.37
C GLN A 47 -6.68 -7.04 13.79
N ASP A 48 -6.80 -6.08 12.87
CA ASP A 48 -7.55 -4.84 13.06
C ASP A 48 -8.95 -4.90 12.43
N ARG A 49 -9.45 -6.10 12.08
CA ARG A 49 -10.76 -6.35 11.46
C ARG A 49 -10.94 -5.60 10.14
N LYS A 50 -9.84 -5.40 9.40
CA LYS A 50 -9.88 -4.81 8.06
C LYS A 50 -9.83 -5.88 6.97
N TYR A 51 -10.43 -5.55 5.83
CA TYR A 51 -10.37 -6.36 4.61
C TYR A 51 -9.72 -5.59 3.47
N LEU A 52 -9.14 -6.33 2.51
CA LEU A 52 -8.44 -5.73 1.38
C LEU A 52 -9.36 -5.59 0.18
N VAL A 53 -9.35 -4.42 -0.45
CA VAL A 53 -10.03 -4.15 -1.70
C VAL A 53 -9.02 -3.75 -2.79
N PRO A 54 -9.25 -4.11 -4.05
CA PRO A 54 -8.42 -3.60 -5.14
C PRO A 54 -8.63 -2.11 -5.33
N ASN A 55 -7.67 -1.45 -5.98
CA ASN A 55 -7.83 -0.08 -6.44
C ASN A 55 -9.09 0.03 -7.32
N PRO A 56 -10.06 0.91 -6.99
CA PRO A 56 -11.30 1.05 -7.75
C PRO A 56 -11.12 1.73 -9.11
N SER A 57 -9.95 2.34 -9.36
CA SER A 57 -9.65 3.10 -10.59
C SER A 57 -8.29 2.70 -11.17
N PRO A 58 -8.09 1.42 -11.56
CA PRO A 58 -6.80 0.94 -12.09
C PRO A 58 -6.43 1.62 -13.40
N GLU A 59 -7.40 2.08 -14.19
CA GLU A 59 -7.22 2.82 -15.45
C GLU A 59 -6.48 4.16 -15.26
N LYS A 60 -6.49 4.71 -14.04
CA LYS A 60 -5.73 5.93 -13.71
C LYS A 60 -4.23 5.68 -13.58
N GLY A 61 -3.78 4.43 -13.61
CA GLY A 61 -2.38 4.06 -13.64
C GLY A 61 -1.58 4.43 -12.39
N PHE A 62 -2.22 4.53 -11.22
CA PHE A 62 -1.53 4.89 -9.96
C PHE A 62 -0.36 3.98 -9.65
N TYR A 63 -0.45 2.68 -9.97
CA TYR A 63 0.63 1.72 -9.78
C TYR A 63 1.94 2.14 -10.46
N TYR A 64 1.85 2.75 -11.64
CA TYR A 64 3.00 3.11 -12.48
C TYR A 64 3.57 4.51 -12.20
N ARG A 65 2.96 5.27 -11.29
CA ARG A 65 3.30 6.68 -11.03
C ARG A 65 3.76 6.98 -9.61
N SER A 66 3.89 5.97 -8.75
CA SER A 66 4.30 6.14 -7.37
C SER A 66 5.71 5.58 -7.14
N ASP A 67 6.33 5.92 -6.02
CA ASP A 67 7.75 5.70 -5.71
C ASP A 67 8.19 4.25 -5.62
N HIS A 68 7.26 3.30 -5.50
CA HIS A 68 7.56 1.87 -5.54
C HIS A 68 7.89 1.36 -6.95
N PHE A 69 7.43 2.05 -7.99
CA PHE A 69 7.51 1.56 -9.36
C PHE A 69 8.96 1.39 -9.89
N PRO A 70 9.92 2.31 -9.63
CA PRO A 70 11.32 2.09 -9.95
C PRO A 70 11.88 0.79 -9.36
N PHE A 71 11.47 0.42 -8.16
CA PHE A 71 11.88 -0.84 -7.52
C PHE A 71 11.22 -2.04 -8.18
N ALA A 72 9.93 -1.96 -8.50
CA ALA A 72 9.20 -3.02 -9.20
C ALA A 72 9.86 -3.33 -10.56
N LYS A 73 10.24 -2.31 -11.34
CA LYS A 73 10.98 -2.48 -12.60
C LYS A 73 12.32 -3.20 -12.43
N ASN A 74 12.93 -3.11 -11.26
CA ASN A 74 14.14 -3.85 -10.91
C ASN A 74 13.84 -5.21 -10.25
N GLY A 75 12.61 -5.69 -10.33
CA GLY A 75 12.20 -7.02 -9.85
C GLY A 75 11.90 -7.10 -8.36
N ILE A 76 11.90 -5.98 -7.61
CA ILE A 76 11.67 -5.98 -6.16
C ILE A 76 10.16 -5.94 -5.91
N PRO A 77 9.55 -6.99 -5.27
CA PRO A 77 8.14 -6.99 -4.94
C PRO A 77 7.76 -5.78 -4.10
N SER A 78 6.68 -5.13 -4.52
CA SER A 78 6.27 -3.86 -3.94
C SER A 78 4.82 -3.91 -3.50
N LEU A 79 4.56 -3.46 -2.29
CA LEU A 79 3.22 -3.32 -1.72
C LEU A 79 2.86 -1.84 -1.67
N TYR A 80 1.77 -1.46 -2.35
CA TYR A 80 1.25 -0.09 -2.31
C TYR A 80 -0.16 -0.10 -1.74
N VAL A 81 -0.31 0.51 -0.58
CA VAL A 81 -1.56 0.53 0.19
C VAL A 81 -2.03 1.96 0.37
N GLY A 82 -3.29 2.20 0.07
CA GLY A 82 -4.00 3.43 0.40
C GLY A 82 -5.03 3.22 1.50
N GLY A 83 -5.44 4.29 2.15
CA GLY A 83 -6.54 4.28 3.11
C GLY A 83 -7.85 3.85 2.45
N GLY A 84 -8.69 3.15 3.22
CA GLY A 84 -10.01 2.73 2.76
C GLY A 84 -11.06 3.85 2.80
N VAL A 85 -12.27 3.51 2.36
CA VAL A 85 -13.42 4.44 2.35
C VAL A 85 -14.62 3.93 3.15
N ASP A 86 -14.62 2.66 3.60
CA ASP A 86 -15.70 2.13 4.46
C ASP A 86 -15.51 2.58 5.91
N VAL A 87 -15.89 3.82 6.21
CA VAL A 87 -15.65 4.45 7.52
C VAL A 87 -16.48 3.79 8.60
N VAL A 88 -15.83 3.43 9.70
CA VAL A 88 -16.49 2.80 10.85
C VAL A 88 -17.58 3.72 11.39
N GLY A 89 -18.82 3.20 11.46
CA GLY A 89 -20.00 3.93 11.93
C GLY A 89 -20.61 4.92 10.93
N LYS A 90 -19.94 5.21 9.79
CA LYS A 90 -20.41 6.19 8.79
C LYS A 90 -20.59 5.61 7.39
N GLY A 91 -19.91 4.48 7.08
CA GLY A 91 -20.04 3.76 5.80
C GLY A 91 -19.23 4.35 4.64
N LYS A 92 -19.40 3.72 3.47
CA LYS A 92 -18.60 4.01 2.26
C LYS A 92 -18.93 5.37 1.64
N ASP A 93 -20.19 5.75 1.59
CA ASP A 93 -20.61 7.01 0.96
C ASP A 93 -20.01 8.21 1.68
N PHE A 94 -19.93 8.14 3.01
CA PHE A 94 -19.26 9.16 3.79
C PHE A 94 -17.77 9.25 3.46
N GLY A 95 -17.06 8.12 3.44
CA GLY A 95 -15.63 8.09 3.11
C GLY A 95 -15.35 8.58 1.71
N LEU A 96 -16.12 8.16 0.71
CA LEU A 96 -16.01 8.65 -0.66
C LEU A 96 -16.24 10.17 -0.76
N LYS A 97 -17.24 10.70 -0.04
CA LYS A 97 -17.49 12.14 0.02
C LYS A 97 -16.28 12.90 0.58
N MET A 98 -15.70 12.39 1.68
CA MET A 98 -14.53 13.03 2.30
C MET A 98 -13.29 12.94 1.42
N GLN A 99 -13.04 11.80 0.77
CA GLN A 99 -11.95 11.62 -0.18
C GLN A 99 -12.09 12.55 -1.38
N ASN A 100 -13.29 12.67 -1.95
CA ASN A 100 -13.55 13.58 -3.05
C ASN A 100 -13.36 15.04 -2.64
N ARG A 101 -13.83 15.43 -1.45
CA ARG A 101 -13.60 16.78 -0.90
C ARG A 101 -12.11 17.08 -0.80
N TYR A 102 -11.31 16.16 -0.24
CA TYR A 102 -9.88 16.35 -0.15
C TYR A 102 -9.24 16.53 -1.53
N ASN A 103 -9.58 15.66 -2.48
CA ASN A 103 -9.02 15.70 -3.84
C ASN A 103 -9.40 16.96 -4.61
N SER A 104 -10.62 17.51 -4.40
CA SER A 104 -11.08 18.72 -5.10
C SER A 104 -10.60 20.01 -4.46
N ASP A 105 -10.58 20.08 -3.13
CA ASP A 105 -10.48 21.33 -2.41
C ASP A 105 -9.09 21.57 -1.83
N PHE A 106 -8.31 20.49 -1.59
CA PHE A 106 -7.05 20.59 -0.85
C PHE A 106 -5.86 19.99 -1.59
N TYR A 107 -6.00 18.83 -2.22
CA TYR A 107 -4.88 18.09 -2.80
C TYR A 107 -4.11 18.93 -3.82
N HIS A 108 -2.81 19.20 -3.55
CA HIS A 108 -1.95 20.06 -4.34
C HIS A 108 -2.43 21.52 -4.45
N GLN A 109 -3.22 22.00 -3.49
CA GLN A 109 -3.68 23.39 -3.38
C GLN A 109 -2.97 24.11 -2.23
N VAL A 110 -3.03 25.44 -2.25
CA VAL A 110 -2.45 26.29 -1.16
C VAL A 110 -3.10 26.01 0.20
N GLY A 111 -4.36 25.57 0.19
CA GLY A 111 -5.11 25.20 1.41
C GLY A 111 -4.90 23.75 1.89
N ASP A 112 -3.90 23.03 1.37
CA ASP A 112 -3.56 21.69 1.83
C ASP A 112 -2.79 21.77 3.16
N GLU A 113 -3.53 22.13 4.20
CA GLU A 113 -3.04 22.27 5.57
C GLU A 113 -3.81 21.31 6.50
N ILE A 114 -3.27 21.05 7.69
CA ILE A 114 -3.98 20.25 8.69
C ILE A 114 -5.20 21.03 9.19
N LEU A 115 -6.38 20.43 9.00
CA LEU A 115 -7.63 21.02 9.44
C LEU A 115 -8.05 20.48 10.81
N ASP A 116 -8.79 21.30 11.56
CA ASP A 116 -9.26 20.95 12.91
C ASP A 116 -10.23 19.76 12.93
N ASP A 117 -10.90 19.47 11.80
CA ASP A 117 -11.84 18.35 11.65
C ASP A 117 -11.19 17.05 11.18
N TRP A 118 -9.87 17.00 11.04
CA TRP A 118 -9.16 15.79 10.65
C TRP A 118 -9.01 14.79 11.79
N ASP A 119 -9.41 13.55 11.52
CA ASP A 119 -9.26 12.40 12.40
C ASP A 119 -8.24 11.41 11.84
N PHE A 120 -7.04 11.41 12.40
CA PHE A 120 -5.91 10.55 12.00
C PHE A 120 -5.97 9.13 12.57
N ALA A 121 -7.00 8.75 13.31
CA ALA A 121 -7.09 7.42 13.92
C ALA A 121 -7.05 6.29 12.87
N GLY A 122 -7.54 6.56 11.65
CA GLY A 122 -7.44 5.63 10.52
C GLY A 122 -6.01 5.51 10.00
N THR A 123 -5.34 6.63 9.79
CA THR A 123 -3.93 6.68 9.34
C THR A 123 -3.00 5.98 10.34
N GLU A 124 -3.19 6.22 11.64
CA GLU A 124 -2.44 5.53 12.70
C GLU A 124 -2.64 4.01 12.66
N GLN A 125 -3.88 3.56 12.47
CA GLN A 125 -4.21 2.14 12.36
C GLN A 125 -3.53 1.50 11.13
N ASP A 126 -3.58 2.16 9.99
CA ASP A 126 -3.01 1.68 8.73
C ASP A 126 -1.47 1.64 8.81
N ALA A 127 -0.83 2.65 9.39
CA ALA A 127 0.60 2.65 9.65
C ALA A 127 1.04 1.49 10.55
N ARG A 128 0.26 1.16 11.57
CA ARG A 128 0.50 0.02 12.47
C ARG A 128 0.36 -1.32 11.73
N ILE A 129 -0.60 -1.45 10.83
CA ILE A 129 -0.74 -2.64 9.99
C ILE A 129 0.48 -2.81 9.09
N LEU A 130 0.94 -1.74 8.42
CA LEU A 130 2.12 -1.79 7.56
C LEU A 130 3.42 -2.06 8.34
N PHE A 131 3.54 -1.54 9.56
CA PHE A 131 4.63 -1.91 10.46
C PHE A 131 4.63 -3.43 10.75
N ARG A 132 3.46 -4.03 11.04
CA ARG A 132 3.35 -5.49 11.26
C ARG A 132 3.73 -6.28 10.01
N VAL A 133 3.37 -5.80 8.82
CA VAL A 133 3.80 -6.41 7.55
C VAL A 133 5.32 -6.40 7.43
N GLY A 134 5.95 -5.24 7.62
CA GLY A 134 7.40 -5.12 7.58
C GLY A 134 8.10 -6.00 8.61
N TYR A 135 7.58 -6.04 9.83
CA TYR A 135 8.08 -6.90 10.91
C TYR A 135 7.95 -8.38 10.55
N ALA A 136 6.77 -8.82 10.10
CA ALA A 136 6.55 -10.21 9.71
C ALA A 136 7.54 -10.65 8.63
N ILE A 137 7.70 -9.85 7.56
CA ILE A 137 8.65 -10.16 6.49
C ILE A 137 10.09 -10.24 7.01
N SER A 138 10.48 -9.38 7.96
CA SER A 138 11.82 -9.40 8.54
C SER A 138 12.15 -10.68 9.32
N GLN A 139 11.12 -11.36 9.85
CA GLN A 139 11.26 -12.61 10.60
C GLN A 139 11.24 -13.87 9.71
N HIS A 140 10.81 -13.75 8.45
CA HIS A 140 10.78 -14.88 7.52
C HIS A 140 12.10 -15.01 6.76
N THR A 141 12.51 -16.26 6.51
CA THR A 141 13.67 -16.58 5.67
C THR A 141 13.34 -16.50 4.19
N GLU A 142 12.09 -16.82 3.82
CA GLU A 142 11.64 -16.76 2.45
C GLU A 142 11.50 -15.31 1.96
N TRP A 143 11.91 -15.11 0.72
CA TRP A 143 11.82 -13.80 0.09
C TRP A 143 10.47 -13.62 -0.60
N PRO A 144 9.84 -12.44 -0.47
CA PRO A 144 8.62 -12.13 -1.23
C PRO A 144 8.81 -12.31 -2.73
N GLN A 145 7.78 -12.84 -3.38
CA GLN A 145 7.78 -13.18 -4.79
C GLN A 145 6.62 -12.50 -5.52
N TRP A 146 6.85 -12.18 -6.79
CA TRP A 146 5.80 -11.79 -7.70
C TRP A 146 4.90 -12.98 -8.03
N SER A 147 3.63 -12.71 -8.23
CA SER A 147 2.65 -13.71 -8.67
C SER A 147 3.03 -14.27 -10.05
N GLU A 148 2.52 -15.46 -10.35
CA GLU A 148 2.68 -16.07 -11.67
C GLU A 148 2.11 -15.15 -12.75
N GLY A 149 2.83 -15.00 -13.87
CA GLY A 149 2.44 -14.13 -14.98
C GLY A 149 2.69 -12.62 -14.73
N ASN A 150 3.17 -12.22 -13.56
CA ASN A 150 3.51 -10.81 -13.33
C ASN A 150 4.72 -10.38 -14.17
N GLU A 151 4.65 -9.19 -14.77
CA GLU A 151 5.66 -8.64 -15.69
C GLU A 151 7.06 -8.48 -15.07
N PHE A 152 7.16 -8.31 -13.75
CA PHE A 152 8.43 -8.11 -13.04
C PHE A 152 9.05 -9.40 -12.50
N ARG A 153 8.35 -10.54 -12.60
CA ARG A 153 8.78 -11.81 -12.02
C ARG A 153 10.09 -12.32 -12.60
N ALA A 154 10.23 -12.32 -13.92
CA ALA A 154 11.45 -12.78 -14.59
C ALA A 154 12.68 -11.96 -14.18
N THR A 155 12.52 -10.65 -14.00
CA THR A 155 13.58 -9.76 -13.50
C THR A 155 14.00 -10.14 -12.09
N ARG A 156 13.02 -10.49 -11.21
CA ARG A 156 13.27 -10.95 -9.84
C ARG A 156 14.06 -12.25 -9.83
N GLU A 157 13.64 -13.23 -10.60
CA GLU A 157 14.30 -14.54 -10.69
C GLU A 157 15.76 -14.41 -11.17
N LYS A 158 15.99 -13.61 -12.21
CA LYS A 158 17.33 -13.29 -12.69
C LYS A 158 18.18 -12.55 -11.65
N MET A 159 17.58 -11.72 -10.83
CA MET A 159 18.27 -11.01 -9.76
C MET A 159 18.70 -11.98 -8.65
N LEU A 160 17.80 -12.87 -8.23
CA LEU A 160 18.08 -13.84 -7.16
C LEU A 160 19.11 -14.90 -7.57
N SER A 161 19.12 -15.34 -8.84
CA SER A 161 20.12 -16.29 -9.35
C SER A 161 21.57 -15.78 -9.34
N LYS A 162 21.81 -14.53 -8.97
CA LYS A 162 23.15 -13.97 -8.77
C LYS A 162 23.61 -14.02 -7.31
N LEU A 163 22.73 -14.50 -6.41
CA LEU A 163 23.03 -14.65 -4.98
C LEU A 163 23.59 -16.04 -4.64
N ASP A 164 23.35 -17.01 -5.53
CA ASP A 164 23.89 -18.38 -5.48
C ASP A 164 25.26 -18.41 -6.16
#